data_4acc4d0ceca6e08fa0b33331f75a578e
#
_entry.id   4acc4d0ceca6e08fa0b33331f75a578e
#
_cell.length_a   1.000
_cell.length_b   1.000
_cell.length_c   1.000
_cell.angle_alpha   90.00
_cell.angle_beta   90.00
_cell.angle_gamma   90.00
#
_symmetry.space_group_name_H-M   'P 1'
#
loop_
_entity.id
_entity.type
_entity.pdbx_description
1 polymer ?
#
loop_
_entity_poly.entity_id
_entity_poly.type
_entity_poly.pdbx_seq_one_letter_code
_entity_poly.pdbx_strand_id
1 'polypeptide(L)'
;MAETPRRRVTIYTDGGCSGNPGPGGYGVVLLSGRHRRELSGGYRLTTNNRMEMLAAIMALETLKSPCDVMLYSDSTYLVSSIQQGSVTRWRQNGWRRKSGRDNVPVKNPDLWQRLLKAAEKHEVTFEWVKGHADVEENECCDRLAVAAAGAKPTDRDVAFEQEHPDLLAQATATTRARPPGRKVKVKQAGQPCPKCGTPVEKRRPKQGPKPGQSFYYAYFFACPGCRSNYMVEEGKREC
;
A
#
# COMPACT_ATOMS: atom_id res chain seq x y z
N MET A 1 3.43 33.16 -31.87
CA MET A 1 2.48 32.04 -32.07
C MET A 1 1.76 31.87 -30.75
N ALA A 2 0.42 31.96 -30.70
CA ALA A 2 -0.34 31.77 -29.47
C ALA A 2 -0.18 30.30 -29.06
N GLU A 3 0.34 30.01 -27.84
CA GLU A 3 0.37 28.68 -27.30
C GLU A 3 -1.08 28.18 -27.13
N THR A 4 -1.37 27.02 -27.71
CA THR A 4 -2.66 26.34 -27.48
C THR A 4 -2.79 26.08 -25.98
N PRO A 5 -3.89 26.51 -25.34
CA PRO A 5 -4.04 26.32 -23.89
C PRO A 5 -3.96 24.84 -23.54
N ARG A 6 -3.10 24.51 -22.59
CA ARG A 6 -2.93 23.12 -22.11
C ARG A 6 -4.23 22.64 -21.46
N ARG A 7 -4.56 21.38 -21.70
CA ARG A 7 -5.71 20.73 -21.08
C ARG A 7 -5.49 20.56 -19.59
N ARG A 8 -6.45 20.99 -18.78
CA ARG A 8 -6.41 20.78 -17.32
C ARG A 8 -6.83 19.36 -16.97
N VAL A 9 -6.04 18.72 -16.10
CA VAL A 9 -6.30 17.38 -15.58
C VAL A 9 -6.10 17.39 -14.07
N THR A 10 -7.08 16.91 -13.34
CA THR A 10 -6.96 16.64 -11.91
C THR A 10 -6.71 15.15 -11.71
N ILE A 11 -5.73 14.82 -10.90
CA ILE A 11 -5.31 13.44 -10.65
C ILE A 11 -5.32 13.19 -9.14
N TYR A 12 -5.91 12.09 -8.72
CA TYR A 12 -5.78 11.54 -7.37
C TYR A 12 -5.02 10.23 -7.43
N THR A 13 -4.14 10.00 -6.46
CA THR A 13 -3.28 8.81 -6.43
C THR A 13 -3.15 8.27 -5.02
N ASP A 14 -3.16 6.94 -4.91
CA ASP A 14 -2.87 6.24 -3.67
C ASP A 14 -2.14 4.92 -3.97
N GLY A 15 -1.41 4.40 -2.98
CA GLY A 15 -0.68 3.14 -3.10
C GLY A 15 -0.38 2.52 -1.75
N GLY A 16 -0.48 1.20 -1.69
CA GLY A 16 -0.26 0.48 -0.44
C GLY A 16 0.19 -0.95 -0.63
N CYS A 17 0.62 -1.57 0.46
CA CYS A 17 1.04 -2.97 0.49
C CYS A 17 0.33 -3.75 1.59
N SER A 18 0.06 -5.01 1.31
CA SER A 18 -0.32 -6.00 2.31
C SER A 18 0.94 -6.56 2.97
N GLY A 19 1.40 -5.90 4.04
CA GLY A 19 2.77 -6.02 4.56
C GLY A 19 3.69 -4.98 3.89
N ASN A 20 4.80 -4.61 4.54
CA ASN A 20 5.73 -3.61 4.01
C ASN A 20 7.19 -3.99 4.36
N PRO A 21 7.89 -4.69 3.42
CA PRO A 21 7.49 -5.05 2.05
C PRO A 21 6.48 -6.20 1.95
N GLY A 22 5.79 -6.27 0.78
CA GLY A 22 4.82 -7.32 0.50
C GLY A 22 4.12 -7.11 -0.85
N PRO A 23 3.04 -7.87 -1.15
CA PRO A 23 2.19 -7.59 -2.30
C PRO A 23 1.60 -6.20 -2.18
N GLY A 24 1.77 -5.39 -3.21
CA GLY A 24 1.30 -4.01 -3.23
C GLY A 24 0.42 -3.71 -4.43
N GLY A 25 -0.32 -2.59 -4.33
CA GLY A 25 -1.14 -2.09 -5.41
C GLY A 25 -1.18 -0.57 -5.41
N TYR A 26 -1.53 -0.01 -6.55
CA TYR A 26 -1.79 1.41 -6.71
C TYR A 26 -3.17 1.65 -7.30
N GLY A 27 -3.74 2.81 -7.00
CA GLY A 27 -4.97 3.33 -7.56
C GLY A 27 -4.81 4.76 -8.03
N VAL A 28 -5.46 5.10 -9.13
CA VAL A 28 -5.42 6.43 -9.76
C VAL A 28 -6.81 6.79 -10.26
N VAL A 29 -7.21 8.03 -10.03
CA VAL A 29 -8.39 8.65 -10.64
C VAL A 29 -7.94 9.88 -11.42
N LEU A 30 -8.24 9.94 -12.73
CA LEU A 30 -7.97 11.10 -13.58
C LEU A 30 -9.29 11.76 -13.97
N LEU A 31 -9.37 13.08 -13.80
CA LEU A 31 -10.53 13.89 -14.13
C LEU A 31 -10.14 14.99 -15.12
N SER A 32 -10.92 15.16 -16.20
CA SER A 32 -10.74 16.27 -17.14
C SER A 32 -12.08 16.69 -17.76
N GLY A 33 -12.64 17.79 -17.29
CA GLY A 33 -14.02 18.18 -17.57
C GLY A 33 -14.98 17.11 -17.07
N ARG A 34 -15.79 16.57 -17.98
CA ARG A 34 -16.74 15.46 -17.67
C ARG A 34 -16.14 14.05 -17.82
N HIS A 35 -14.88 13.95 -18.20
CA HIS A 35 -14.22 12.66 -18.38
C HIS A 35 -13.55 12.22 -17.08
N ARG A 36 -13.85 10.98 -16.67
CA ARG A 36 -13.25 10.28 -15.54
C ARG A 36 -12.60 9.00 -16.06
N ARG A 37 -11.40 8.71 -15.59
CA ARG A 37 -10.70 7.45 -15.88
C ARG A 37 -10.04 6.95 -14.61
N GLU A 38 -10.15 5.65 -14.37
CA GLU A 38 -9.52 4.95 -13.26
C GLU A 38 -8.43 4.02 -13.78
N LEU A 39 -7.32 3.93 -13.03
CA LEU A 39 -6.23 2.99 -13.29
C LEU A 39 -5.88 2.30 -11.99
N SER A 40 -5.50 1.04 -12.08
CA SER A 40 -4.92 0.31 -10.96
C SER A 40 -3.95 -0.74 -11.47
N GLY A 41 -3.04 -1.16 -10.60
CA GLY A 41 -2.12 -2.25 -10.88
C GLY A 41 -1.50 -2.78 -9.60
N GLY A 42 -1.06 -4.03 -9.61
CA GLY A 42 -0.53 -4.69 -8.44
C GLY A 42 0.81 -5.35 -8.70
N TYR A 43 1.66 -5.37 -7.66
CA TYR A 43 3.01 -5.93 -7.69
C TYR A 43 3.17 -6.98 -6.60
N ARG A 44 3.82 -8.10 -6.92
CA ARG A 44 3.94 -9.25 -6.01
C ARG A 44 4.80 -9.00 -4.79
N LEU A 45 5.80 -8.11 -4.91
CA LEU A 45 6.71 -7.73 -3.84
C LEU A 45 7.21 -6.30 -4.06
N THR A 46 6.84 -5.39 -3.15
CA THR A 46 7.19 -3.97 -3.21
C THR A 46 7.00 -3.31 -1.83
N THR A 47 7.00 -1.98 -1.75
CA THR A 47 6.76 -1.21 -0.52
C THR A 47 5.68 -0.14 -0.73
N ASN A 48 5.06 0.35 0.38
CA ASN A 48 4.08 1.44 0.32
C ASN A 48 4.60 2.63 -0.49
N ASN A 49 5.76 3.19 -0.12
CA ASN A 49 6.29 4.37 -0.81
C ASN A 49 6.50 4.15 -2.31
N ARG A 50 6.88 2.93 -2.72
CA ARG A 50 7.03 2.61 -4.14
C ARG A 50 5.68 2.59 -4.85
N MET A 51 4.62 2.08 -4.20
CA MET A 51 3.28 2.06 -4.78
C MET A 51 2.69 3.47 -4.90
N GLU A 52 2.86 4.32 -3.88
CA GLU A 52 2.49 5.74 -3.92
C GLU A 52 3.18 6.48 -5.09
N MET A 53 4.48 6.26 -5.26
CA MET A 53 5.24 6.85 -6.38
C MET A 53 4.79 6.29 -7.73
N LEU A 54 4.58 4.97 -7.84
CA LEU A 54 4.12 4.33 -9.06
C LEU A 54 2.73 4.81 -9.48
N ALA A 55 1.83 5.05 -8.52
CA ALA A 55 0.53 5.65 -8.81
C ALA A 55 0.67 6.99 -9.55
N ALA A 56 1.50 7.89 -9.05
CA ALA A 56 1.76 9.17 -9.69
C ALA A 56 2.44 9.04 -11.07
N ILE A 57 3.42 8.14 -11.19
CA ILE A 57 4.12 7.86 -12.45
C ILE A 57 3.14 7.33 -13.51
N MET A 58 2.37 6.31 -13.18
CA MET A 58 1.43 5.68 -14.11
C MET A 58 0.33 6.66 -14.55
N ALA A 59 -0.10 7.54 -13.65
CA ALA A 59 -1.02 8.61 -13.98
C ALA A 59 -0.46 9.56 -15.04
N LEU A 60 0.75 10.09 -14.82
CA LEU A 60 1.40 11.02 -15.74
C LEU A 60 1.77 10.38 -17.08
N GLU A 61 2.29 9.15 -17.08
CA GLU A 61 2.64 8.40 -18.30
C GLU A 61 1.40 8.07 -19.16
N THR A 62 0.20 8.03 -18.57
CA THR A 62 -1.06 7.80 -19.30
C THR A 62 -1.51 9.01 -20.12
N LEU A 63 -1.02 10.20 -19.82
CA LEU A 63 -1.37 11.43 -20.53
C LEU A 63 -0.67 11.47 -21.89
N LYS A 64 -1.46 11.62 -22.97
CA LYS A 64 -0.97 11.53 -24.35
C LYS A 64 -0.36 12.84 -24.87
N SER A 65 -0.74 13.98 -24.28
CA SER A 65 -0.31 15.33 -24.69
C SER A 65 0.09 16.13 -23.46
N PRO A 66 0.85 17.24 -23.64
CA PRO A 66 1.15 18.17 -22.56
C PRO A 66 -0.13 18.68 -21.88
N CYS A 67 -0.18 18.61 -20.57
CA CYS A 67 -1.32 19.02 -19.74
C CYS A 67 -0.86 19.97 -18.61
N ASP A 68 -1.82 20.72 -18.08
CA ASP A 68 -1.75 21.41 -16.79
C ASP A 68 -2.36 20.45 -15.75
N VAL A 69 -1.53 19.91 -14.85
CA VAL A 69 -1.90 18.80 -13.97
C VAL A 69 -1.87 19.23 -12.52
N MET A 70 -3.00 19.07 -11.83
CA MET A 70 -3.08 19.11 -10.38
C MET A 70 -3.12 17.66 -9.85
N LEU A 71 -2.05 17.23 -9.17
CA LEU A 71 -1.90 15.87 -8.65
C LEU A 71 -2.01 15.88 -7.13
N TYR A 72 -3.02 15.19 -6.62
CA TYR A 72 -3.30 14.99 -5.20
C TYR A 72 -2.83 13.62 -4.73
N SER A 73 -2.14 13.58 -3.60
CA SER A 73 -1.72 12.35 -2.93
C SER A 73 -1.64 12.57 -1.42
N ASP A 74 -1.97 11.55 -0.64
CA ASP A 74 -1.79 11.54 0.82
C ASP A 74 -0.38 11.09 1.26
N SER A 75 0.47 10.74 0.28
CA SER A 75 1.87 10.42 0.51
C SER A 75 2.68 11.65 0.90
N THR A 76 2.96 11.79 2.19
CA THR A 76 3.87 12.83 2.67
C THR A 76 5.29 12.66 2.09
N TYR A 77 5.72 11.40 1.89
CA TYR A 77 7.02 11.11 1.26
C TYR A 77 7.12 11.67 -0.16
N LEU A 78 6.11 11.45 -0.98
CA LEU A 78 6.05 11.93 -2.36
C LEU A 78 5.96 13.46 -2.40
N VAL A 79 4.90 14.00 -1.82
CA VAL A 79 4.54 15.42 -1.97
C VAL A 79 5.56 16.32 -1.29
N SER A 80 5.92 16.04 -0.03
CA SER A 80 6.91 16.86 0.68
C SER A 80 8.29 16.84 0.04
N SER A 81 8.73 15.69 -0.53
CA SER A 81 10.03 15.63 -1.20
C SER A 81 10.10 16.53 -2.42
N ILE A 82 8.99 16.70 -3.13
CA ILE A 82 8.88 17.59 -4.31
C ILE A 82 8.75 19.04 -3.88
N GLN A 83 7.77 19.36 -3.04
CA GLN A 83 7.47 20.73 -2.60
C GLN A 83 8.65 21.38 -1.87
N GLN A 84 9.41 20.63 -1.09
CA GLN A 84 10.61 21.13 -0.39
C GLN A 84 11.86 21.18 -1.29
N GLY A 85 11.75 20.85 -2.58
CA GLY A 85 12.86 20.82 -3.52
C GLY A 85 13.92 19.75 -3.22
N SER A 86 13.59 18.74 -2.38
CA SER A 86 14.52 17.68 -2.03
C SER A 86 14.93 16.85 -3.23
N VAL A 87 13.97 16.53 -4.10
CA VAL A 87 14.20 15.71 -5.31
C VAL A 87 15.19 16.40 -6.26
N THR A 88 15.06 17.74 -6.45
CA THR A 88 16.01 18.51 -7.26
C THR A 88 17.41 18.47 -6.68
N ARG A 89 17.56 18.64 -5.35
CA ARG A 89 18.85 18.53 -4.68
C ARG A 89 19.44 17.13 -4.79
N TRP A 90 18.62 16.08 -4.66
CA TRP A 90 19.09 14.70 -4.81
C TRP A 90 19.57 14.40 -6.23
N ARG A 91 18.85 14.86 -7.25
CA ARG A 91 19.26 14.73 -8.67
C ARG A 91 20.63 15.41 -8.90
N GLN A 92 20.83 16.63 -8.40
CA GLN A 92 22.10 17.38 -8.52
C GLN A 92 23.25 16.70 -7.78
N ASN A 93 22.96 15.99 -6.68
CA ASN A 93 23.94 15.29 -5.85
C ASN A 93 24.10 13.80 -6.23
N GLY A 94 23.75 13.40 -7.46
CA GLY A 94 23.88 12.01 -7.91
C GLY A 94 23.05 11.01 -7.11
N TRP A 95 21.85 11.39 -6.71
CA TRP A 95 20.90 10.57 -5.92
C TRP A 95 21.44 10.18 -4.55
N ARG A 96 22.18 11.09 -3.95
CA ARG A 96 22.69 10.96 -2.57
C ARG A 96 22.18 12.11 -1.70
N ARG A 97 22.05 11.83 -0.39
CA ARG A 97 21.62 12.81 0.61
C ARG A 97 22.49 12.74 1.85
N LYS A 98 22.64 13.85 2.54
CA LYS A 98 23.28 13.88 3.85
C LYS A 98 22.38 13.23 4.90
N SER A 99 22.98 12.38 5.75
CA SER A 99 22.36 11.79 6.93
C SER A 99 23.38 11.89 8.07
N GLY A 100 23.26 12.93 8.89
CA GLY A 100 24.29 13.31 9.84
C GLY A 100 25.59 13.69 9.11
N ARG A 101 26.68 12.98 9.40
CA ARG A 101 28.00 13.17 8.75
C ARG A 101 28.14 12.38 7.44
N ASP A 102 27.26 11.42 7.18
CA ASP A 102 27.37 10.50 6.05
C ASP A 102 26.63 11.03 4.83
N ASN A 103 27.10 10.60 3.66
CA ASN A 103 26.45 10.83 2.39
C ASN A 103 25.88 9.48 1.91
N VAL A 104 24.58 9.26 2.10
CA VAL A 104 23.90 7.98 1.84
C VAL A 104 23.07 8.03 0.55
N PRO A 105 22.85 6.89 -0.13
CA PRO A 105 21.94 6.83 -1.26
C PRO A 105 20.52 7.26 -0.88
N VAL A 106 19.83 7.92 -1.79
CA VAL A 106 18.39 8.21 -1.68
C VAL A 106 17.62 6.91 -1.90
N LYS A 107 16.53 6.72 -1.17
CA LYS A 107 15.63 5.58 -1.40
C LYS A 107 14.85 5.77 -2.72
N ASN A 108 14.61 4.68 -3.43
CA ASN A 108 13.83 4.63 -4.67
C ASN A 108 14.33 5.59 -5.78
N PRO A 109 15.63 5.67 -6.08
CA PRO A 109 16.16 6.63 -7.05
C PRO A 109 15.65 6.34 -8.46
N ASP A 110 15.37 5.10 -8.79
CA ASP A 110 14.77 4.61 -10.04
C ASP A 110 13.39 5.24 -10.27
N LEU A 111 12.53 5.24 -9.26
CA LEU A 111 11.19 5.82 -9.35
C LEU A 111 11.22 7.34 -9.35
N TRP A 112 12.12 7.98 -8.61
CA TRP A 112 12.29 9.43 -8.69
C TRP A 112 12.70 9.88 -10.09
N GLN A 113 13.65 9.18 -10.72
CA GLN A 113 14.08 9.48 -12.08
C GLN A 113 12.92 9.31 -13.08
N ARG A 114 12.16 8.22 -12.96
CA ARG A 114 11.01 7.95 -13.81
C ARG A 114 9.90 8.99 -13.63
N LEU A 115 9.61 9.39 -12.39
CA LEU A 115 8.63 10.43 -12.07
C LEU A 115 9.00 11.77 -12.69
N LEU A 116 10.25 12.22 -12.52
CA LEU A 116 10.73 13.47 -13.12
C LEU A 116 10.59 13.44 -14.64
N LYS A 117 11.00 12.33 -15.28
CA LYS A 117 10.87 12.16 -16.72
C LYS A 117 9.41 12.20 -17.19
N ALA A 118 8.50 11.59 -16.46
CA ALA A 118 7.07 11.64 -16.76
C ALA A 118 6.51 13.06 -16.60
N ALA A 119 6.94 13.78 -15.56
CA ALA A 119 6.50 15.15 -15.28
C ALA A 119 7.04 16.19 -16.28
N GLU A 120 8.22 15.99 -16.88
CA GLU A 120 8.85 16.94 -17.82
C GLU A 120 7.97 17.34 -19.00
N LYS A 121 6.99 16.51 -19.37
CA LYS A 121 6.05 16.79 -20.47
C LYS A 121 4.87 17.68 -20.09
N HIS A 122 4.65 17.89 -18.79
CA HIS A 122 3.46 18.52 -18.24
C HIS A 122 3.84 19.69 -17.31
N GLU A 123 2.88 20.56 -17.01
CA GLU A 123 2.97 21.45 -15.85
C GLU A 123 2.28 20.74 -14.69
N VAL A 124 3.06 20.25 -13.71
CA VAL A 124 2.53 19.44 -12.62
C VAL A 124 2.68 20.14 -11.30
N THR A 125 1.55 20.37 -10.63
CA THR A 125 1.50 20.82 -9.24
C THR A 125 1.12 19.62 -8.38
N PHE A 126 1.94 19.33 -7.36
CA PHE A 126 1.70 18.27 -6.40
C PHE A 126 1.10 18.85 -5.13
N GLU A 127 -0.05 18.34 -4.72
CA GLU A 127 -0.76 18.79 -3.53
C GLU A 127 -1.00 17.62 -2.58
N TRP A 128 -0.76 17.88 -1.30
CA TRP A 128 -1.03 16.90 -0.26
C TRP A 128 -2.50 16.95 0.15
N VAL A 129 -3.12 15.79 0.25
CA VAL A 129 -4.46 15.61 0.83
C VAL A 129 -4.36 14.72 2.05
N LYS A 130 -5.23 14.93 3.02
CA LYS A 130 -5.32 14.05 4.17
C LYS A 130 -5.99 12.75 3.75
N GLY A 131 -5.33 11.62 3.99
CA GLY A 131 -5.91 10.29 3.79
C GLY A 131 -7.16 10.08 4.66
N HIS A 132 -8.15 9.35 4.14
CA HIS A 132 -9.43 9.05 4.83
C HIS A 132 -10.16 10.30 5.36
N ALA A 133 -10.22 11.36 4.55
CA ALA A 133 -10.83 12.64 4.92
C ALA A 133 -12.06 12.98 4.06
N ASP A 134 -12.86 11.97 3.70
CA ASP A 134 -14.11 12.11 2.90
C ASP A 134 -13.89 12.74 1.51
N VAL A 135 -12.68 12.62 0.93
CA VAL A 135 -12.40 12.98 -0.46
C VAL A 135 -12.68 11.76 -1.32
N GLU A 136 -13.82 11.76 -2.01
CA GLU A 136 -14.35 10.61 -2.75
C GLU A 136 -13.32 9.99 -3.72
N GLU A 137 -12.57 10.82 -4.46
CA GLU A 137 -11.56 10.37 -5.42
C GLU A 137 -10.36 9.71 -4.74
N ASN A 138 -9.92 10.24 -3.59
CA ASN A 138 -8.82 9.65 -2.83
C ASN A 138 -9.22 8.29 -2.23
N GLU A 139 -10.43 8.20 -1.68
CA GLU A 139 -10.97 6.92 -1.19
C GLU A 139 -11.18 5.91 -2.33
N CYS A 140 -11.52 6.38 -3.53
CA CYS A 140 -11.57 5.53 -4.71
C CYS A 140 -10.19 4.97 -5.04
N CYS A 141 -9.13 5.79 -4.98
CA CYS A 141 -7.75 5.35 -5.19
C CYS A 141 -7.33 4.29 -4.16
N ASP A 142 -7.63 4.49 -2.87
CA ASP A 142 -7.37 3.50 -1.81
C ASP A 142 -8.07 2.16 -2.12
N ARG A 143 -9.37 2.19 -2.44
CA ARG A 143 -10.11 0.96 -2.80
C ARG A 143 -9.48 0.23 -4.00
N LEU A 144 -9.06 0.96 -5.02
CA LEU A 144 -8.39 0.41 -6.20
C LEU A 144 -7.03 -0.21 -5.84
N ALA A 145 -6.23 0.48 -5.02
CA ALA A 145 -4.92 0.00 -4.56
C ALA A 145 -5.06 -1.27 -3.71
N VAL A 146 -5.98 -1.28 -2.74
CA VAL A 146 -6.26 -2.44 -1.88
C VAL A 146 -6.75 -3.63 -2.71
N ALA A 147 -7.66 -3.41 -3.66
CA ALA A 147 -8.16 -4.46 -4.55
C ALA A 147 -7.02 -5.05 -5.42
N ALA A 148 -6.16 -4.19 -5.98
CA ALA A 148 -5.03 -4.62 -6.80
C ALA A 148 -3.99 -5.42 -5.99
N ALA A 149 -3.66 -4.99 -4.78
CA ALA A 149 -2.77 -5.73 -3.88
C ALA A 149 -3.37 -7.10 -3.48
N GLY A 150 -4.68 -7.16 -3.26
CA GLY A 150 -5.41 -8.37 -2.85
C GLY A 150 -5.63 -9.40 -3.97
N ALA A 151 -5.54 -8.99 -5.23
CA ALA A 151 -5.77 -9.82 -6.41
C ALA A 151 -4.65 -10.85 -6.71
N LYS A 152 -3.70 -11.05 -5.78
CA LYS A 152 -2.48 -11.87 -5.95
C LYS A 152 -1.68 -11.44 -7.18
N PRO A 153 -1.18 -10.22 -7.20
CA PRO A 153 -0.50 -9.67 -8.35
C PRO A 153 0.75 -10.47 -8.73
N THR A 154 0.99 -10.58 -10.02
CA THR A 154 2.16 -11.27 -10.59
C THR A 154 3.21 -10.32 -11.14
N ASP A 155 2.84 -9.05 -11.32
CA ASP A 155 3.76 -8.04 -11.85
C ASP A 155 4.94 -7.84 -10.90
N ARG A 156 6.08 -7.47 -11.50
CA ARG A 156 7.37 -7.41 -10.82
C ARG A 156 7.81 -5.97 -10.63
N ASP A 157 8.10 -5.61 -9.41
CA ASP A 157 8.89 -4.43 -9.11
C ASP A 157 10.39 -4.78 -9.28
N VAL A 158 10.84 -4.74 -10.54
CA VAL A 158 12.13 -5.31 -10.94
C VAL A 158 13.29 -4.70 -10.16
N ALA A 159 13.32 -3.38 -10.00
CA ALA A 159 14.40 -2.71 -9.27
C ALA A 159 14.39 -3.14 -7.79
N PHE A 160 13.24 -3.15 -7.15
CA PHE A 160 13.12 -3.57 -5.76
C PHE A 160 13.49 -5.04 -5.55
N GLU A 161 13.03 -5.93 -6.44
CA GLU A 161 13.34 -7.36 -6.36
C GLU A 161 14.84 -7.65 -6.57
N GLN A 162 15.51 -6.88 -7.44
CA GLN A 162 16.96 -6.99 -7.66
C GLN A 162 17.78 -6.52 -6.45
N GLU A 163 17.34 -5.46 -5.77
CA GLU A 163 17.99 -4.96 -4.56
C GLU A 163 17.73 -5.87 -3.34
N HIS A 164 16.66 -6.69 -3.37
CA HIS A 164 16.23 -7.52 -2.24
C HIS A 164 15.96 -8.98 -2.62
N PRO A 165 16.95 -9.72 -3.14
CA PRO A 165 16.77 -11.12 -3.59
C PRO A 165 16.33 -12.06 -2.45
N ASP A 166 16.77 -11.80 -1.22
CA ASP A 166 16.39 -12.61 -0.05
C ASP A 166 14.89 -12.48 0.27
N LEU A 167 14.34 -11.27 0.18
CA LEU A 167 12.91 -11.05 0.39
C LEU A 167 12.07 -11.71 -0.70
N LEU A 168 12.56 -11.69 -1.93
CA LEU A 168 11.92 -12.39 -3.05
C LEU A 168 11.91 -13.91 -2.83
N ALA A 169 13.03 -14.48 -2.38
CA ALA A 169 13.10 -15.91 -2.06
C ALA A 169 12.12 -16.30 -0.95
N GLN A 170 11.99 -15.50 0.10
CA GLN A 170 11.03 -15.70 1.18
C GLN A 170 9.57 -15.60 0.69
N ALA A 171 9.24 -14.59 -0.10
CA ALA A 171 7.91 -14.40 -0.66
C ALA A 171 7.48 -15.58 -1.55
N THR A 172 8.41 -16.11 -2.38
CA THR A 172 8.15 -17.26 -3.24
C THR A 172 8.09 -18.58 -2.48
N ALA A 173 8.85 -18.75 -1.40
CA ALA A 173 8.79 -19.91 -0.53
C ALA A 173 7.44 -19.98 0.21
N THR A 174 6.94 -18.83 0.68
CA THR A 174 5.65 -18.73 1.39
C THR A 174 4.47 -19.06 0.47
N THR A 175 4.55 -18.72 -0.82
CA THR A 175 3.53 -19.09 -1.81
C THR A 175 3.55 -20.59 -2.18
N ARG A 176 4.71 -21.25 -2.09
CA ARG A 176 4.85 -22.70 -2.31
C ARG A 176 4.43 -23.56 -1.11
N ALA A 177 4.54 -23.02 0.11
CA ALA A 177 4.32 -23.76 1.35
C ALA A 177 2.89 -23.75 1.88
N ARG A 178 1.92 -23.12 1.20
CA ARG A 178 0.53 -23.10 1.64
C ARG A 178 -0.33 -24.00 0.78
N PRO A 179 -0.53 -25.27 1.18
CA PRO A 179 -1.63 -26.08 0.62
C PRO A 179 -2.96 -25.32 0.86
N PRO A 180 -3.97 -25.48 -0.01
CA PRO A 180 -5.26 -24.80 0.14
C PRO A 180 -5.78 -25.07 1.55
N GLY A 181 -5.81 -24.02 2.36
CA GLY A 181 -6.07 -24.15 3.78
C GLY A 181 -7.46 -24.72 4.04
N ARG A 182 -7.52 -25.99 4.38
CA ARG A 182 -8.59 -26.53 5.21
C ARG A 182 -8.68 -25.56 6.40
N LYS A 183 -9.81 -24.90 6.58
CA LYS A 183 -10.07 -24.04 7.77
C LYS A 183 -9.99 -24.96 8.99
N VAL A 184 -8.79 -25.15 9.52
CA VAL A 184 -8.58 -25.94 10.73
C VAL A 184 -9.19 -25.12 11.86
N LYS A 185 -10.39 -25.51 12.30
CA LYS A 185 -11.03 -24.92 13.47
C LYS A 185 -10.21 -25.36 14.69
N VAL A 186 -9.71 -24.40 15.45
CA VAL A 186 -9.13 -24.66 16.77
C VAL A 186 -10.28 -25.06 17.69
N LYS A 187 -10.24 -26.29 18.25
CA LYS A 187 -11.32 -26.86 19.07
C LYS A 187 -10.90 -27.07 20.53
N GLN A 188 -9.60 -27.19 20.80
CA GLN A 188 -9.11 -27.47 22.16
C GLN A 188 -7.77 -26.76 22.41
N ALA A 189 -7.46 -26.56 23.69
CA ALA A 189 -6.16 -26.07 24.12
C ALA A 189 -5.08 -27.11 23.77
N GLY A 190 -3.86 -26.63 23.47
CA GLY A 190 -2.73 -27.46 23.04
C GLY A 190 -2.70 -27.76 21.55
N GLN A 191 -3.78 -27.51 20.79
CA GLN A 191 -3.73 -27.62 19.32
C GLN A 191 -2.73 -26.64 18.73
N PRO A 192 -2.00 -27.04 17.65
CA PRO A 192 -1.12 -26.11 16.94
C PRO A 192 -1.93 -24.98 16.31
N CYS A 193 -1.47 -23.75 16.50
CA CYS A 193 -2.05 -22.57 15.87
C CYS A 193 -1.99 -22.69 14.35
N PRO A 194 -3.11 -22.51 13.60
CA PRO A 194 -3.14 -22.61 12.16
C PRO A 194 -2.25 -21.58 11.44
N LYS A 195 -1.85 -20.50 12.14
CA LYS A 195 -1.01 -19.44 11.58
C LYS A 195 0.49 -19.64 11.79
N CYS A 196 0.91 -20.12 12.98
CA CYS A 196 2.32 -20.17 13.35
C CYS A 196 2.78 -21.48 13.99
N GLY A 197 1.89 -22.46 14.15
CA GLY A 197 2.22 -23.78 14.73
C GLY A 197 2.32 -23.82 16.27
N THR A 198 2.42 -22.67 16.95
CA THR A 198 2.52 -22.63 18.44
C THR A 198 1.24 -23.17 19.07
N PRO A 199 1.31 -24.02 20.12
CA PRO A 199 0.12 -24.51 20.82
C PRO A 199 -0.74 -23.36 21.36
N VAL A 200 -2.05 -23.46 21.15
CA VAL A 200 -2.98 -22.42 21.63
C VAL A 200 -3.40 -22.70 23.08
N GLU A 201 -3.69 -21.63 23.80
CA GLU A 201 -4.12 -21.64 25.20
C GLU A 201 -5.58 -21.21 25.32
N LYS A 202 -6.30 -21.83 26.27
CA LYS A 202 -7.67 -21.39 26.63
C LYS A 202 -7.58 -20.13 27.49
N ARG A 203 -8.29 -19.08 27.09
CA ARG A 203 -8.33 -17.79 27.81
C ARG A 203 -9.79 -17.34 28.03
N ARG A 204 -10.00 -16.59 29.08
CA ARG A 204 -11.27 -15.92 29.36
C ARG A 204 -11.16 -14.43 28.98
N PRO A 205 -12.23 -13.82 28.49
CA PRO A 205 -12.28 -12.37 28.30
C PRO A 205 -12.03 -11.63 29.63
N LYS A 206 -11.34 -10.51 29.55
CA LYS A 206 -11.07 -9.66 30.74
C LYS A 206 -12.32 -8.90 31.20
N GLN A 207 -13.29 -8.72 30.33
CA GLN A 207 -14.55 -8.01 30.59
C GLN A 207 -15.71 -8.95 30.31
N GLY A 208 -16.80 -8.83 31.12
CA GLY A 208 -18.06 -9.51 30.91
C GLY A 208 -18.86 -8.97 29.72
N PRO A 209 -20.07 -9.48 29.48
CA PRO A 209 -20.96 -9.02 28.43
C PRO A 209 -21.26 -7.54 28.58
N LYS A 210 -21.31 -6.81 27.45
CA LYS A 210 -21.70 -5.40 27.43
C LYS A 210 -23.22 -5.27 27.34
N PRO A 211 -23.82 -4.20 27.92
CA PRO A 211 -25.25 -3.93 27.75
C PRO A 211 -25.66 -3.91 26.28
N GLY A 212 -26.72 -4.64 25.91
CA GLY A 212 -27.24 -4.72 24.55
C GLY A 212 -26.58 -5.79 23.65
N GLN A 213 -25.65 -6.60 24.16
CA GLN A 213 -25.17 -7.75 23.44
C GLN A 213 -26.13 -8.93 23.52
N SER A 214 -26.40 -9.62 22.41
CA SER A 214 -27.22 -10.83 22.37
C SER A 214 -26.43 -12.08 22.78
N PHE A 215 -25.11 -12.07 22.72
CA PHE A 215 -24.24 -13.17 23.14
C PHE A 215 -22.85 -12.69 23.52
N TYR A 216 -22.10 -13.52 24.28
CA TYR A 216 -20.69 -13.31 24.59
C TYR A 216 -19.93 -14.64 24.58
N TYR A 217 -18.60 -14.58 24.61
CA TYR A 217 -17.76 -15.78 24.72
C TYR A 217 -17.23 -15.90 26.15
N ALA A 218 -17.62 -16.95 26.85
CA ALA A 218 -17.12 -17.27 28.21
C ALA A 218 -15.62 -17.66 28.18
N TYR A 219 -15.16 -18.18 27.05
CA TYR A 219 -13.74 -18.43 26.77
C TYR A 219 -13.49 -18.45 25.27
N PHE A 220 -12.22 -18.30 24.91
CA PHE A 220 -11.69 -18.44 23.54
C PHE A 220 -10.30 -19.07 23.59
N PHE A 221 -9.74 -19.49 22.44
CA PHE A 221 -8.37 -19.93 22.39
C PHE A 221 -7.49 -18.81 21.83
N ALA A 222 -6.31 -18.58 22.45
CA ALA A 222 -5.33 -17.59 22.05
C ALA A 222 -3.99 -18.25 21.75
N CYS A 223 -3.32 -17.79 20.72
CA CYS A 223 -1.97 -18.21 20.41
C CYS A 223 -0.96 -17.27 21.07
N PRO A 224 -0.08 -17.75 21.97
CA PRO A 224 0.94 -16.92 22.59
C PRO A 224 2.01 -16.46 21.58
N GLY A 225 2.27 -17.22 20.52
CA GLY A 225 3.27 -16.90 19.51
C GLY A 225 2.85 -15.76 18.59
N CYS A 226 1.71 -15.87 17.90
CA CYS A 226 1.26 -14.86 16.93
C CYS A 226 0.10 -13.97 17.41
N ARG A 227 -0.30 -14.09 18.68
CA ARG A 227 -1.39 -13.34 19.34
C ARG A 227 -2.77 -13.45 18.67
N SER A 228 -2.97 -14.43 17.79
CA SER A 228 -4.27 -14.68 17.15
C SER A 228 -5.25 -15.28 18.15
N ASN A 229 -6.51 -14.82 18.10
CA ASN A 229 -7.62 -15.35 18.91
C ASN A 229 -8.56 -16.18 18.04
N TYR A 230 -9.07 -17.28 18.60
CA TYR A 230 -10.00 -18.21 17.96
C TYR A 230 -11.25 -18.33 18.80
N MET A 231 -12.34 -17.74 18.32
CA MET A 231 -13.65 -17.85 18.95
C MET A 231 -14.23 -19.22 18.61
N VAL A 232 -14.79 -19.90 19.60
CA VAL A 232 -15.33 -21.25 19.46
C VAL A 232 -16.78 -21.30 19.92
N GLU A 233 -17.62 -22.03 19.21
CA GLU A 233 -19.06 -22.10 19.51
C GLU A 233 -19.34 -22.62 20.93
N GLU A 234 -18.53 -23.57 21.42
CA GLU A 234 -18.64 -24.12 22.78
C GLU A 234 -18.36 -23.08 23.86
N GLY A 235 -17.68 -21.98 23.51
CA GLY A 235 -17.44 -20.83 24.39
C GLY A 235 -18.51 -19.77 24.34
N LYS A 236 -19.44 -19.82 23.37
CA LYS A 236 -20.52 -18.85 23.18
C LYS A 236 -21.62 -19.03 24.24
N ARG A 237 -22.12 -17.93 24.77
CA ARG A 237 -23.24 -17.88 25.72
C ARG A 237 -24.20 -16.78 25.33
N GLU A 238 -25.47 -16.99 25.49
CA GLU A 238 -26.50 -15.98 25.37
C GLU A 238 -26.49 -15.04 26.59
N CYS A 239 -26.83 -13.77 26.37
CA CYS A 239 -26.94 -12.77 27.44
C CYS A 239 -28.34 -12.73 28.01
#